data_583bf02560b304513b3f625fd430f143
#
_entry.id   583bf02560b304513b3f625fd430f143
#
_cell.length_a   1.000
_cell.length_b   1.000
_cell.length_c   1.000
_cell.angle_alpha   90.00
_cell.angle_beta   90.00
_cell.angle_gamma   90.00
#
_symmetry.space_group_name_H-M   'P 1'
#
loop_
_entity.id
_entity.type
_entity.pdbx_description
1 polymer ?
#
loop_
_entity_poly.entity_id
_entity_poly.type
_entity_poly.pdbx_seq_one_letter_code
_entity_poly.pdbx_strand_id
1 'polypeptide(L)'
;MNRVLFCPICEKEVSYTEKTVQESFPVKGDEIVVDSIVSFCSECGNEIWNEENDSQTLKKAFDIYRVKHGLLLPKQIKDIREKYGCSQSIFARALGLGEKTITRYERGSLQDRAHNGLIALAEKPDAFRLLVDINRELLSKGEYETLQNKISELRVTVISTTTTIPEDGTITYSNHNPYSMNADNMYWGGLSYAG
;
A
#
# COMPACT_ATOMS: atom_id res chain seq x y z
N MET A 1 8.23 18.34 25.96
CA MET A 1 7.86 19.49 25.14
C MET A 1 6.36 19.64 25.24
N ASN A 2 5.85 20.80 25.73
CA ASN A 2 4.41 21.06 25.71
C ASN A 2 4.00 21.17 24.25
N ARG A 3 3.12 20.26 23.79
CA ARG A 3 2.50 20.35 22.46
C ARG A 3 1.41 21.41 22.53
N VAL A 4 1.49 22.44 21.70
CA VAL A 4 0.48 23.50 21.58
C VAL A 4 -0.06 23.55 20.16
N LEU A 5 -1.34 23.91 20.05
CA LEU A 5 -2.04 24.15 18.79
C LEU A 5 -2.79 25.48 18.88
N PHE A 6 -3.00 26.13 17.74
CA PHE A 6 -3.82 27.34 17.69
C PHE A 6 -5.30 26.99 17.80
N CYS A 7 -5.97 27.55 18.81
CA CYS A 7 -7.41 27.40 18.97
C CYS A 7 -8.12 28.63 18.34
N PRO A 8 -8.96 28.42 17.31
CA PRO A 8 -9.65 29.53 16.64
C PRO A 8 -10.73 30.20 17.52
N ILE A 9 -11.20 29.51 18.55
CA ILE A 9 -12.22 30.05 19.49
C ILE A 9 -11.56 30.88 20.59
N CYS A 10 -10.38 30.45 21.08
CA CYS A 10 -9.61 31.20 22.08
C CYS A 10 -8.67 32.25 21.44
N GLU A 11 -8.52 32.22 20.11
CA GLU A 11 -7.66 33.10 19.30
C GLU A 11 -6.18 33.11 19.76
N LYS A 12 -5.68 31.98 20.28
CA LYS A 12 -4.30 31.83 20.78
C LYS A 12 -3.82 30.38 20.72
N GLU A 13 -2.52 30.20 20.89
CA GLU A 13 -1.92 28.90 21.13
C GLU A 13 -2.30 28.37 22.51
N VAL A 14 -2.77 27.14 22.57
CA VAL A 14 -3.25 26.47 23.78
C VAL A 14 -2.71 25.04 23.88
N SER A 15 -2.61 24.52 25.07
CA SER A 15 -2.46 23.09 25.27
C SER A 15 -3.71 22.35 24.85
N TYR A 16 -3.59 21.09 24.48
CA TYR A 16 -4.71 20.29 24.00
C TYR A 16 -4.68 18.87 24.58
N THR A 17 -5.83 18.22 24.56
CA THR A 17 -5.99 16.80 24.87
C THR A 17 -6.47 16.05 23.64
N GLU A 18 -6.06 14.81 23.50
CA GLU A 18 -6.46 13.95 22.39
C GLU A 18 -7.47 12.90 22.85
N LYS A 19 -8.48 12.65 22.03
CA LYS A 19 -9.48 11.61 22.26
C LYS A 19 -9.70 10.82 20.98
N THR A 20 -9.94 9.52 21.13
CA THR A 20 -10.37 8.69 20.01
C THR A 20 -11.86 8.86 19.81
N VAL A 21 -12.25 9.21 18.58
CA VAL A 21 -13.65 9.40 18.15
C VAL A 21 -13.89 8.58 16.88
N GLN A 22 -15.05 7.96 16.76
CA GLN A 22 -15.43 7.33 15.50
C GLN A 22 -15.98 8.36 14.54
N GLU A 23 -15.36 8.45 13.36
CA GLU A 23 -15.75 9.35 12.28
C GLU A 23 -16.04 8.55 11.02
N SER A 24 -16.98 9.04 10.21
CA SER A 24 -17.32 8.46 8.92
C SER A 24 -16.81 9.35 7.77
N PHE A 25 -16.10 8.76 6.83
CA PHE A 25 -15.53 9.44 5.68
C PHE A 25 -16.12 8.87 4.38
N PRO A 26 -16.66 9.71 3.50
CA PRO A 26 -17.08 9.27 2.17
C PRO A 26 -15.85 9.05 1.27
N VAL A 27 -15.57 7.80 0.91
CA VAL A 27 -14.45 7.43 0.03
C VAL A 27 -14.98 6.74 -1.20
N LYS A 28 -14.95 7.41 -2.36
CA LYS A 28 -15.42 6.89 -3.65
C LYS A 28 -16.83 6.26 -3.62
N GLY A 29 -17.71 6.81 -2.80
CA GLY A 29 -19.10 6.36 -2.67
C GLY A 29 -19.36 5.37 -1.53
N ASP A 30 -18.32 4.92 -0.84
CA ASP A 30 -18.44 4.13 0.38
C ASP A 30 -18.32 5.02 1.62
N GLU A 31 -19.13 4.74 2.63
CA GLU A 31 -18.96 5.29 3.97
C GLU A 31 -17.93 4.43 4.73
N ILE A 32 -16.80 5.03 5.10
CA ILE A 32 -15.72 4.36 5.81
C ILE A 32 -15.63 4.91 7.22
N VAL A 33 -15.88 4.05 8.20
CA VAL A 33 -15.78 4.40 9.63
C VAL A 33 -14.33 4.18 10.08
N VAL A 34 -13.78 5.19 10.77
CA VAL A 34 -12.38 5.19 11.25
C VAL A 34 -12.35 5.68 12.69
N ASP A 35 -11.52 5.05 13.51
CA ASP A 35 -11.15 5.58 14.81
C ASP A 35 -10.10 6.68 14.61
N SER A 36 -10.54 7.92 14.74
CA SER A 36 -9.75 9.16 14.57
C SER A 36 -9.24 9.67 15.90
N ILE A 37 -8.04 10.23 15.90
CA ILE A 37 -7.52 10.96 17.06
C ILE A 37 -7.84 12.44 16.85
N VAL A 38 -8.76 12.96 17.67
CA VAL A 38 -9.22 14.35 17.60
C VAL A 38 -8.61 15.15 18.76
N SER A 39 -8.09 16.34 18.44
CA SER A 39 -7.49 17.26 19.43
C SER A 39 -8.54 18.24 19.95
N PHE A 40 -8.60 18.39 21.28
CA PHE A 40 -9.55 19.29 21.97
C PHE A 40 -8.80 20.35 22.79
N CYS A 41 -9.23 21.59 22.68
CA CYS A 41 -8.70 22.72 23.47
C CYS A 41 -8.86 22.45 24.97
N SER A 42 -7.78 22.60 25.74
CA SER A 42 -7.84 22.42 27.20
C SER A 42 -8.56 23.56 27.93
N GLU A 43 -8.78 24.72 27.26
CA GLU A 43 -9.43 25.87 27.85
C GLU A 43 -10.94 25.94 27.53
N CYS A 44 -11.30 25.82 26.23
CA CYS A 44 -12.71 25.96 25.81
C CYS A 44 -13.37 24.61 25.48
N GLY A 45 -12.61 23.51 25.43
CA GLY A 45 -13.13 22.17 25.14
C GLY A 45 -13.54 21.95 23.68
N ASN A 46 -13.39 22.94 22.80
CA ASN A 46 -13.72 22.76 21.39
C ASN A 46 -12.64 21.98 20.65
N GLU A 47 -13.03 21.33 19.57
CA GLU A 47 -12.13 20.65 18.66
C GLU A 47 -11.16 21.64 18.01
N ILE A 48 -9.91 21.22 17.87
CA ILE A 48 -8.84 21.97 17.22
C ILE A 48 -8.30 21.16 16.06
N TRP A 49 -8.17 21.78 14.90
CA TRP A 49 -7.56 21.16 13.75
C TRP A 49 -6.09 20.78 14.03
N ASN A 50 -5.75 19.53 13.72
CA ASN A 50 -4.42 18.97 13.86
C ASN A 50 -4.04 18.23 12.57
N GLU A 51 -3.21 18.86 11.74
CA GLU A 51 -2.83 18.34 10.42
C GLU A 51 -2.26 16.94 10.48
N GLU A 52 -1.47 16.62 11.49
CA GLU A 52 -0.86 15.29 11.63
C GLU A 52 -1.94 14.21 11.88
N ASN A 53 -2.84 14.45 12.81
CA ASN A 53 -3.92 13.52 13.17
C ASN A 53 -4.89 13.35 12.00
N ASP A 54 -5.31 14.43 11.34
CA ASP A 54 -6.23 14.40 10.21
C ASP A 54 -5.62 13.66 9.01
N SER A 55 -4.33 13.91 8.73
CA SER A 55 -3.60 13.21 7.68
C SER A 55 -3.49 11.71 7.95
N GLN A 56 -3.27 11.31 9.21
CA GLN A 56 -3.22 9.90 9.60
C GLN A 56 -4.59 9.24 9.48
N THR A 57 -5.65 9.93 9.92
CA THR A 57 -7.03 9.47 9.82
C THR A 57 -7.45 9.23 8.37
N LEU A 58 -7.17 10.18 7.48
CA LEU A 58 -7.46 10.04 6.05
C LEU A 58 -6.70 8.87 5.40
N LYS A 59 -5.43 8.66 5.79
CA LYS A 59 -4.65 7.49 5.32
C LYS A 59 -5.30 6.18 5.78
N LYS A 60 -5.73 6.10 7.05
CA LYS A 60 -6.45 4.93 7.57
C LYS A 60 -7.74 4.67 6.78
N ALA A 61 -8.56 5.72 6.53
CA ALA A 61 -9.78 5.59 5.74
C ALA A 61 -9.50 5.01 4.34
N PHE A 62 -8.46 5.50 3.66
CA PHE A 62 -8.05 4.98 2.36
C PHE A 62 -7.54 3.55 2.42
N ASP A 63 -6.82 3.16 3.48
CA ASP A 63 -6.33 1.79 3.63
C ASP A 63 -7.48 0.81 3.92
N ILE A 64 -8.46 1.18 4.73
CA ILE A 64 -9.70 0.40 4.94
C ILE A 64 -10.44 0.24 3.61
N TYR A 65 -10.59 1.31 2.84
CA TYR A 65 -11.20 1.24 1.50
C TYR A 65 -10.45 0.27 0.57
N ARG A 66 -9.09 0.32 0.56
CA ARG A 66 -8.28 -0.60 -0.24
C ARG A 66 -8.54 -2.06 0.14
N VAL A 67 -8.50 -2.36 1.42
CA VAL A 67 -8.75 -3.73 1.92
C VAL A 67 -10.15 -4.19 1.51
N LYS A 68 -11.17 -3.37 1.71
CA LYS A 68 -12.57 -3.68 1.34
C LYS A 68 -12.73 -3.99 -0.16
N HIS A 69 -11.97 -3.31 -1.02
CA HIS A 69 -12.06 -3.45 -2.49
C HIS A 69 -10.96 -4.31 -3.11
N GLY A 70 -10.12 -5.00 -2.32
CA GLY A 70 -9.03 -5.84 -2.81
C GLY A 70 -7.96 -5.05 -3.57
N LEU A 71 -7.71 -3.81 -3.20
CA LEU A 71 -6.66 -2.98 -3.77
C LEU A 71 -5.37 -3.12 -2.97
N LEU A 72 -4.24 -2.99 -3.64
CA LEU A 72 -2.93 -3.01 -3.01
C LEU A 72 -2.73 -1.80 -2.08
N LEU A 73 -2.12 -2.03 -0.94
CA LEU A 73 -1.65 -0.97 -0.05
C LEU A 73 -0.42 -0.26 -0.65
N PRO A 74 -0.15 1.01 -0.30
CA PRO A 74 1.02 1.75 -0.76
C PRO A 74 2.33 1.00 -0.56
N LYS A 75 2.48 0.34 0.60
CA LYS A 75 3.65 -0.47 0.90
C LYS A 75 3.80 -1.67 -0.05
N GLN A 76 2.72 -2.38 -0.35
CA GLN A 76 2.75 -3.51 -1.28
C GLN A 76 3.17 -3.08 -2.70
N ILE A 77 2.67 -1.92 -3.17
CA ILE A 77 3.07 -1.34 -4.46
C ILE A 77 4.57 -1.06 -4.48
N LYS A 78 5.08 -0.46 -3.39
CA LYS A 78 6.50 -0.18 -3.23
C LYS A 78 7.34 -1.48 -3.20
N ASP A 79 6.92 -2.48 -2.44
CA ASP A 79 7.62 -3.77 -2.31
C ASP A 79 7.71 -4.49 -3.67
N ILE A 80 6.63 -4.48 -4.47
CA ILE A 80 6.62 -5.03 -5.83
C ILE A 80 7.64 -4.32 -6.72
N ARG A 81 7.69 -2.99 -6.69
CA ARG A 81 8.66 -2.22 -7.47
C ARG A 81 10.11 -2.48 -7.04
N GLU A 82 10.36 -2.46 -5.73
CA GLU A 82 11.70 -2.63 -5.15
C GLU A 82 12.27 -4.02 -5.40
N LYS A 83 11.43 -5.03 -5.55
CA LYS A 83 11.79 -6.38 -5.99
C LYS A 83 12.61 -6.37 -7.29
N TYR A 84 12.31 -5.44 -8.21
CA TYR A 84 13.01 -5.30 -9.48
C TYR A 84 14.11 -4.23 -9.44
N GLY A 85 14.36 -3.58 -8.31
CA GLY A 85 15.39 -2.57 -8.12
C GLY A 85 15.20 -1.31 -8.97
N CYS A 86 13.99 -1.04 -9.46
CA CYS A 86 13.74 0.10 -10.35
C CYS A 86 13.15 1.32 -9.61
N SER A 87 13.38 2.52 -10.18
CA SER A 87 12.78 3.74 -9.69
C SER A 87 11.27 3.78 -9.95
N GLN A 88 10.55 4.66 -9.27
CA GLN A 88 9.12 4.86 -9.48
C GLN A 88 8.79 5.21 -10.94
N SER A 89 9.60 6.06 -11.59
CA SER A 89 9.40 6.46 -12.98
C SER A 89 9.64 5.29 -13.94
N ILE A 90 10.71 4.50 -13.76
CA ILE A 90 10.99 3.33 -14.58
C ILE A 90 9.87 2.30 -14.43
N PHE A 91 9.43 2.02 -13.21
CA PHE A 91 8.35 1.06 -12.95
C PHE A 91 7.02 1.52 -13.59
N ALA A 92 6.69 2.82 -13.48
CA ALA A 92 5.52 3.38 -14.15
C ALA A 92 5.57 3.15 -15.67
N ARG A 93 6.68 3.51 -16.32
CA ARG A 93 6.86 3.33 -17.77
C ARG A 93 6.83 1.87 -18.19
N ALA A 94 7.43 0.98 -17.39
CA ALA A 94 7.38 -0.47 -17.64
C ALA A 94 5.95 -1.03 -17.60
N LEU A 95 5.06 -0.41 -16.83
CA LEU A 95 3.63 -0.74 -16.77
C LEU A 95 2.77 0.03 -17.80
N GLY A 96 3.36 0.88 -18.63
CA GLY A 96 2.62 1.76 -19.55
C GLY A 96 1.85 2.88 -18.86
N LEU A 97 2.26 3.26 -17.66
CA LEU A 97 1.62 4.30 -16.86
C LEU A 97 2.41 5.63 -16.93
N GLY A 98 1.72 6.73 -16.64
CA GLY A 98 2.38 8.03 -16.52
C GLY A 98 3.41 8.04 -15.39
N GLU A 99 4.56 8.69 -15.59
CA GLU A 99 5.75 8.63 -14.70
C GLU A 99 5.47 8.95 -13.23
N LYS A 100 4.51 9.84 -12.94
CA LYS A 100 4.15 10.23 -11.57
C LYS A 100 3.09 9.34 -10.92
N THR A 101 2.54 8.38 -11.67
CA THR A 101 1.42 7.54 -11.21
C THR A 101 1.82 6.68 -10.01
N ILE A 102 2.93 5.98 -10.10
CA ILE A 102 3.45 5.13 -9.01
C ILE A 102 3.82 5.96 -7.79
N THR A 103 4.46 7.13 -7.99
CA THR A 103 4.78 8.05 -6.88
C THR A 103 3.52 8.47 -6.11
N ARG A 104 2.41 8.75 -6.81
CA ARG A 104 1.14 9.12 -6.16
C ARG A 104 0.55 7.96 -5.36
N TYR A 105 0.61 6.74 -5.90
CA TYR A 105 0.08 5.55 -5.22
C TYR A 105 0.91 5.17 -4.00
N GLU A 106 2.24 5.20 -4.09
CA GLU A 106 3.13 4.96 -2.94
C GLU A 106 2.99 6.04 -1.84
N ARG A 107 2.53 7.26 -2.20
CA ARG A 107 2.21 8.33 -1.24
C ARG A 107 0.79 8.25 -0.66
N GLY A 108 -0.01 7.28 -1.08
CA GLY A 108 -1.33 7.03 -0.50
C GLY A 108 -2.53 7.45 -1.37
N SER A 109 -2.35 7.97 -2.59
CA SER A 109 -3.47 8.18 -3.51
C SER A 109 -4.13 6.85 -3.87
N LEU A 110 -5.46 6.82 -3.95
CA LEU A 110 -6.20 5.63 -4.34
C LEU A 110 -6.01 5.33 -5.82
N GLN A 111 -5.59 4.11 -6.13
CA GLN A 111 -5.53 3.58 -7.48
C GLN A 111 -6.92 3.18 -7.99
N ASP A 112 -7.10 3.19 -9.29
CA ASP A 112 -8.22 2.54 -9.93
C ASP A 112 -7.98 1.03 -10.11
N ARG A 113 -9.03 0.28 -10.46
CA ARG A 113 -8.95 -1.19 -10.59
C ARG A 113 -8.01 -1.64 -11.70
N ALA A 114 -7.94 -0.91 -12.82
CA ALA A 114 -7.09 -1.29 -13.96
C ALA A 114 -5.61 -1.14 -13.58
N HIS A 115 -5.21 0.00 -13.03
CA HIS A 115 -3.85 0.21 -12.55
C HIS A 115 -3.48 -0.75 -11.42
N ASN A 116 -4.41 -1.00 -10.48
CA ASN A 116 -4.19 -2.00 -9.44
C ASN A 116 -3.91 -3.39 -10.02
N GLY A 117 -4.69 -3.80 -11.03
CA GLY A 117 -4.48 -5.08 -11.73
C GLY A 117 -3.12 -5.19 -12.41
N LEU A 118 -2.67 -4.14 -13.10
CA LEU A 118 -1.34 -4.09 -13.72
C LEU A 118 -0.22 -4.20 -12.69
N ILE A 119 -0.32 -3.48 -11.57
CA ILE A 119 0.68 -3.52 -10.51
C ILE A 119 0.69 -4.90 -9.84
N ALA A 120 -0.48 -5.49 -9.57
CA ALA A 120 -0.59 -6.83 -9.01
C ALA A 120 -0.01 -7.91 -9.93
N LEU A 121 -0.22 -7.80 -11.25
CA LEU A 121 0.40 -8.69 -12.23
C LEU A 121 1.93 -8.61 -12.19
N ALA A 122 2.48 -7.41 -11.98
CA ALA A 122 3.93 -7.21 -11.88
C ALA A 122 4.57 -7.91 -10.67
N GLU A 123 3.79 -8.40 -9.70
CA GLU A 123 4.32 -9.23 -8.63
C GLU A 123 4.96 -10.52 -9.16
N LYS A 124 4.42 -11.06 -10.27
CA LYS A 124 4.95 -12.26 -10.94
C LYS A 124 6.01 -11.87 -11.98
N PRO A 125 7.25 -12.36 -11.86
CA PRO A 125 8.33 -12.02 -12.80
C PRO A 125 8.00 -12.27 -14.27
N ASP A 126 7.30 -13.36 -14.59
CA ASP A 126 6.92 -13.69 -15.96
C ASP A 126 5.89 -12.70 -16.53
N ALA A 127 4.90 -12.31 -15.73
CA ALA A 127 3.92 -11.31 -16.13
C ALA A 127 4.54 -9.91 -16.26
N PHE A 128 5.43 -9.54 -15.33
CA PHE A 128 6.15 -8.28 -15.42
C PHE A 128 7.05 -8.20 -16.65
N ARG A 129 7.70 -9.31 -17.02
CA ARG A 129 8.48 -9.39 -18.27
C ARG A 129 7.64 -9.04 -19.49
N LEU A 130 6.45 -9.63 -19.61
CA LEU A 130 5.53 -9.32 -20.72
C LEU A 130 5.15 -7.83 -20.75
N LEU A 131 4.87 -7.22 -19.60
CA LEU A 131 4.58 -5.78 -19.51
C LEU A 131 5.77 -4.93 -19.93
N VAL A 132 6.99 -5.28 -19.51
CA VAL A 132 8.24 -4.62 -19.93
C VAL A 132 8.45 -4.73 -21.44
N ASP A 133 8.18 -5.89 -22.04
CA ASP A 133 8.33 -6.13 -23.49
C ASP A 133 7.29 -5.33 -24.29
N ILE A 134 6.03 -5.29 -23.86
CA ILE A 134 4.96 -4.51 -24.49
C ILE A 134 5.29 -3.00 -24.46
N ASN A 135 5.83 -2.51 -23.34
CA ASN A 135 6.10 -1.09 -23.13
C ASN A 135 7.58 -0.72 -23.41
N ARG A 136 8.30 -1.53 -24.18
CA ARG A 136 9.73 -1.35 -24.44
C ARG A 136 10.09 0.03 -24.97
N GLU A 137 9.24 0.60 -25.82
CA GLU A 137 9.47 1.91 -26.43
C GLU A 137 9.48 3.08 -25.44
N LEU A 138 8.88 2.87 -24.25
CA LEU A 138 8.85 3.84 -23.14
C LEU A 138 10.11 3.77 -22.26
N LEU A 139 11.00 2.80 -22.51
CA LEU A 139 12.21 2.55 -21.75
C LEU A 139 13.45 2.81 -22.61
N SER A 140 14.49 3.39 -22.02
CA SER A 140 15.80 3.41 -22.68
C SER A 140 16.36 2.00 -22.79
N LYS A 141 17.33 1.80 -23.73
CA LYS A 141 17.97 0.50 -23.92
C LYS A 141 18.58 -0.05 -22.62
N GLY A 142 19.29 0.79 -21.86
CA GLY A 142 19.91 0.37 -20.60
C GLY A 142 18.90 0.02 -19.50
N GLU A 143 17.79 0.76 -19.39
CA GLU A 143 16.71 0.44 -18.44
C GLU A 143 16.06 -0.89 -18.78
N TYR A 144 15.77 -1.13 -20.05
CA TYR A 144 15.19 -2.39 -20.52
C TYR A 144 16.12 -3.59 -20.21
N GLU A 145 17.41 -3.50 -20.57
CA GLU A 145 18.40 -4.55 -20.31
C GLU A 145 18.54 -4.83 -18.81
N THR A 146 18.58 -3.78 -17.99
CA THR A 146 18.66 -3.91 -16.52
C THR A 146 17.45 -4.64 -15.95
N LEU A 147 16.23 -4.29 -16.40
CA LEU A 147 15.00 -4.96 -15.96
C LEU A 147 14.97 -6.42 -16.40
N GLN A 148 15.34 -6.74 -17.66
CA GLN A 148 15.38 -8.11 -18.16
C GLN A 148 16.34 -9.00 -17.36
N ASN A 149 17.53 -8.48 -17.03
CA ASN A 149 18.49 -9.19 -16.21
C ASN A 149 17.94 -9.47 -14.82
N LYS A 150 17.34 -8.45 -14.18
CA LYS A 150 16.75 -8.62 -12.83
C LYS A 150 15.59 -9.59 -12.80
N ILE A 151 14.72 -9.55 -13.80
CA ILE A 151 13.62 -10.50 -13.95
C ILE A 151 14.15 -11.94 -14.11
N SER A 152 15.21 -12.11 -14.90
CA SER A 152 15.83 -13.42 -15.13
C SER A 152 16.45 -13.99 -13.86
N GLU A 153 17.13 -13.18 -13.04
CA GLU A 153 17.67 -13.56 -11.73
C GLU A 153 16.55 -14.07 -10.79
N LEU A 154 15.42 -13.34 -10.72
CA LEU A 154 14.30 -13.70 -9.86
C LEU A 154 13.63 -15.01 -10.28
N ARG A 155 13.60 -15.32 -11.57
CA ARG A 155 13.06 -16.59 -12.10
C ARG A 155 13.92 -17.79 -11.70
N VAL A 156 15.24 -17.66 -11.78
CA VAL A 156 16.17 -18.74 -11.39
C VAL A 156 16.04 -19.07 -9.91
N THR A 157 15.87 -18.07 -9.05
CA THR A 157 15.72 -18.28 -7.60
C THR A 157 14.45 -19.10 -7.28
N VAL A 158 13.35 -18.86 -7.99
CA VAL A 158 12.09 -19.60 -7.78
C VAL A 158 12.23 -21.07 -8.18
N ILE A 159 12.96 -21.38 -9.25
CA ILE A 159 13.15 -22.77 -9.72
C ILE A 159 14.05 -23.56 -8.76
N SER A 160 15.09 -22.92 -8.20
CA SER A 160 16.03 -23.60 -7.28
C SER A 160 15.45 -23.92 -5.89
N THR A 161 14.37 -23.26 -5.48
CA THR A 161 13.69 -23.55 -4.20
C THR A 161 12.64 -24.66 -4.31
N THR A 162 12.30 -25.11 -5.52
CA THR A 162 11.22 -26.10 -5.75
C THR A 162 11.73 -27.52 -6.06
N THR A 163 13.03 -27.79 -6.05
CA THR A 163 13.57 -29.11 -6.40
C THR A 163 14.36 -29.75 -5.26
N THR A 164 13.73 -30.04 -4.15
CA THR A 164 14.07 -31.19 -3.33
C THR A 164 12.99 -32.26 -3.57
N ILE A 165 13.24 -33.16 -4.54
CA ILE A 165 12.46 -34.38 -4.67
C ILE A 165 12.90 -35.27 -3.50
N PRO A 166 12.00 -35.63 -2.57
CA PRO A 166 12.33 -36.64 -1.55
C PRO A 166 12.68 -37.96 -2.24
N GLU A 167 13.64 -38.68 -1.71
CA GLU A 167 14.09 -39.98 -2.27
C GLU A 167 12.99 -41.06 -2.31
N ASP A 168 11.82 -40.80 -1.72
CA ASP A 168 10.65 -41.71 -1.70
C ASP A 168 9.70 -41.54 -2.89
N GLY A 169 9.98 -40.62 -3.83
CA GLY A 169 9.19 -40.42 -5.05
C GLY A 169 7.80 -39.81 -4.85
N THR A 170 7.46 -39.37 -3.67
CA THR A 170 6.18 -38.71 -3.40
C THR A 170 6.22 -37.21 -3.78
N ILE A 171 5.52 -36.85 -4.87
CA ILE A 171 5.36 -35.45 -5.28
C ILE A 171 4.19 -34.85 -4.50
N THR A 172 4.48 -34.14 -3.42
CA THR A 172 3.48 -33.35 -2.74
C THR A 172 3.39 -31.95 -3.38
N TYR A 173 2.30 -31.73 -4.12
CA TYR A 173 1.97 -30.36 -4.59
C TYR A 173 1.46 -29.54 -3.41
N SER A 174 2.32 -28.71 -2.79
CA SER A 174 1.84 -27.69 -1.90
C SER A 174 1.21 -26.57 -2.76
N ASN A 175 -0.12 -26.55 -2.82
CA ASN A 175 -0.87 -25.42 -3.36
C ASN A 175 -0.71 -24.22 -2.41
N HIS A 176 0.46 -23.60 -2.43
CA HIS A 176 0.61 -22.27 -1.86
C HIS A 176 -0.01 -21.30 -2.86
N ASN A 177 -1.31 -21.02 -2.68
CA ASN A 177 -1.94 -19.89 -3.31
C ASN A 177 -1.53 -18.64 -2.51
N PRO A 178 -0.58 -17.79 -2.99
CA PRO A 178 -0.18 -16.58 -2.29
C PRO A 178 -1.32 -15.54 -2.21
N TYR A 179 -2.45 -15.81 -2.85
CA TYR A 179 -3.66 -14.99 -2.83
C TYR A 179 -4.77 -15.54 -1.93
N SER A 180 -4.53 -16.61 -1.16
CA SER A 180 -5.42 -16.90 -0.05
C SER A 180 -5.18 -15.82 1.00
N MET A 181 -6.02 -14.78 0.99
CA MET A 181 -6.19 -13.90 2.13
C MET A 181 -6.75 -14.75 3.27
N ASN A 182 -5.87 -15.36 4.04
CA ASN A 182 -6.26 -15.89 5.34
C ASN A 182 -6.59 -14.69 6.21
N ALA A 183 -7.83 -14.62 6.64
CA ALA A 183 -8.31 -13.66 7.64
C ALA A 183 -7.44 -13.67 8.92
N ASP A 184 -6.68 -14.73 9.15
CA ASP A 184 -5.83 -14.93 10.33
C ASP A 184 -4.49 -14.19 10.32
N ASN A 185 -4.11 -13.54 9.21
CA ASN A 185 -2.86 -12.76 9.10
C ASN A 185 -3.10 -11.24 9.11
N MET A 186 -4.28 -10.79 9.51
CA MET A 186 -4.48 -9.40 9.91
C MET A 186 -3.94 -9.23 11.33
N TYR A 187 -2.66 -8.91 11.47
CA TYR A 187 -2.12 -8.35 12.70
C TYR A 187 -2.68 -6.93 12.89
N TRP A 188 -3.90 -6.87 13.40
CA TRP A 188 -4.40 -5.72 14.13
C TRP A 188 -3.99 -5.93 15.56
N GLY A 189 -3.00 -5.16 16.02
CA GLY A 189 -2.71 -5.09 17.45
C GLY A 189 -3.99 -4.72 18.20
N GLY A 190 -4.52 -5.69 18.94
CA GLY A 190 -5.40 -5.57 20.07
C GLY A 190 -6.62 -4.68 19.93
N LEU A 191 -7.72 -5.21 19.39
CA LEU A 191 -9.07 -4.81 19.83
C LEU A 191 -9.92 -6.08 19.89
N SER A 192 -10.05 -6.62 21.10
CA SER A 192 -11.06 -7.63 21.42
C SER A 192 -12.44 -6.97 21.35
N TYR A 193 -13.26 -7.40 20.41
CA TYR A 193 -14.70 -7.18 20.50
C TYR A 193 -15.27 -8.25 21.43
N ALA A 194 -15.60 -7.85 22.66
CA ALA A 194 -16.49 -8.59 23.54
C ALA A 194 -17.93 -8.19 23.23
N GLY A 195 -18.77 -9.20 22.98
CA GLY A 195 -20.19 -9.39 23.01
C GLY A 195 -21.18 -8.26 22.87
#